data_44543e55b88c20fcab515015abfe111e
#
_entry.id   44543e55b88c20fcab515015abfe111e
#
_cell.length_a   1.000
_cell.length_b   1.000
_cell.length_c   1.000
_cell.angle_alpha   90.00
_cell.angle_beta   90.00
_cell.angle_gamma   90.00
#
_symmetry.space_group_name_H-M   'P 1'
#
loop_
_entity.id
_entity.type
_entity.pdbx_description
1 polymer ?
#
loop_
_entity_poly.entity_id
_entity_poly.type
_entity_poly.pdbx_seq_one_letter_code
_entity_poly.pdbx_strand_id
1 'polypeptide(L)'
;MKRLLAAAALAALAGGCGRDSGSDPVQYGGDPQLPEQQRGLVPSMRIADPTAWGQERPTVPQGYTITAIATGFGIARQTLVLPNGDILVAEGRGGGERALRPKDIIAGFIKAKGTSSAKSGNRLTLLRDADGDGVYEGRTIFADNLNAPYGLALVGGQLYVANQDALVRFDYRPGQTKASGPPVTVTDLPSRINHHWTKSLAASPDGRFLYVGIGSNSNITERGMAAEVDRAMVWQVDAATGAHRPFATGLRNPTALAVQPGTGMLWAVVNERDELGPNLVPDYLTSVREGGFYGWPYSYWGQNVDDRAQPQDPGKVASAMRPDYGLGSHVAALGVAFSSPAMGPRFTEGVFVGEHGSWNRSRPSGYKVVFVPFRGGRPAGPPVDVVTGFQGADGKTRGRPVGVTVDPRGALIVADDLSNTIWRVVPERRTPAAEAPTRPAEPTPKGGLPGASAPY
;
A
#
# COMPACT_ATOMS: atom_id res chain seq x y z
N MET A 1 25.52 -30.68 32.07
CA MET A 1 24.43 -29.74 32.44
C MET A 1 24.11 -28.64 31.38
N LYS A 2 25.09 -28.04 30.69
CA LYS A 2 24.80 -26.97 29.67
C LYS A 2 24.10 -27.45 28.39
N ARG A 3 24.16 -28.72 28.00
CA ARG A 3 23.46 -29.28 26.83
C ARG A 3 22.00 -29.67 27.07
N LEU A 4 21.61 -29.91 28.33
CA LEU A 4 20.23 -30.24 28.72
C LEU A 4 19.35 -28.97 28.83
N LEU A 5 19.91 -27.83 29.17
CA LEU A 5 19.21 -26.55 29.21
C LEU A 5 18.86 -26.01 27.81
N ALA A 6 19.70 -26.28 26.80
CA ALA A 6 19.41 -25.89 25.43
C ALA A 6 18.29 -26.73 24.78
N ALA A 7 18.20 -28.02 25.15
CA ALA A 7 17.11 -28.88 24.64
C ALA A 7 15.74 -28.56 25.28
N ALA A 8 15.71 -28.16 26.56
CA ALA A 8 14.49 -27.75 27.23
C ALA A 8 13.95 -26.43 26.70
N ALA A 9 14.81 -25.49 26.29
CA ALA A 9 14.42 -24.24 25.66
C ALA A 9 13.83 -24.44 24.24
N LEU A 10 14.32 -25.43 23.47
CA LEU A 10 13.74 -25.76 22.16
C LEU A 10 12.40 -26.52 22.27
N ALA A 11 12.22 -27.35 23.30
CA ALA A 11 10.96 -28.08 23.51
C ALA A 11 9.81 -27.17 23.97
N ALA A 12 10.10 -26.09 24.71
CA ALA A 12 9.11 -25.09 25.10
C ALA A 12 8.60 -24.23 23.91
N LEU A 13 9.37 -24.15 22.82
CA LEU A 13 8.98 -23.46 21.60
C LEU A 13 8.02 -24.27 20.70
N ALA A 14 7.95 -25.58 20.91
CA ALA A 14 7.08 -26.46 20.09
C ALA A 14 5.66 -26.63 20.62
N GLY A 15 5.35 -26.15 21.82
CA GLY A 15 4.04 -26.36 22.48
C GLY A 15 2.97 -25.30 22.22
N GLY A 16 3.28 -24.28 21.44
CA GLY A 16 2.40 -23.11 21.21
C GLY A 16 1.68 -23.07 19.86
N CYS A 17 1.51 -24.21 19.17
CA CYS A 17 0.66 -24.27 17.98
C CYS A 17 -0.81 -24.16 18.41
N GLY A 18 -1.34 -22.94 18.53
CA GLY A 18 -2.77 -22.73 18.48
C GLY A 18 -3.29 -23.39 17.20
N ARG A 19 -4.13 -24.40 17.34
CA ARG A 19 -4.77 -25.08 16.22
C ARG A 19 -5.67 -24.07 15.51
N ASP A 20 -5.22 -23.62 14.34
CA ASP A 20 -6.03 -22.90 13.36
C ASP A 20 -7.02 -23.93 12.74
N SER A 21 -7.99 -24.38 13.53
CA SER A 21 -9.01 -25.36 13.16
C SER A 21 -10.32 -24.63 12.84
N GLY A 22 -10.35 -23.97 11.69
CA GLY A 22 -11.57 -23.31 11.21
C GLY A 22 -11.33 -22.58 9.90
N SER A 23 -12.38 -22.21 9.19
CA SER A 23 -12.32 -21.22 8.12
C SER A 23 -11.86 -19.89 8.72
N ASP A 24 -10.92 -19.20 8.05
CA ASP A 24 -10.52 -17.86 8.47
C ASP A 24 -11.76 -16.96 8.56
N PRO A 25 -11.90 -16.15 9.63
CA PRO A 25 -13.03 -15.24 9.76
C PRO A 25 -13.02 -14.23 8.61
N VAL A 26 -14.21 -13.80 8.18
CA VAL A 26 -14.31 -12.74 7.17
C VAL A 26 -13.91 -11.42 7.81
N GLN A 27 -12.75 -10.89 7.43
CA GLN A 27 -12.14 -9.72 8.05
C GLN A 27 -11.99 -8.53 7.08
N TYR A 28 -12.71 -8.56 5.99
CA TYR A 28 -12.80 -7.44 5.05
C TYR A 28 -14.22 -6.86 5.04
N GLY A 29 -14.31 -5.61 4.58
CA GLY A 29 -15.59 -4.90 4.51
C GLY A 29 -15.83 -3.95 5.66
N GLY A 30 -17.01 -3.34 5.68
CA GLY A 30 -17.40 -2.37 6.71
C GLY A 30 -17.68 -3.00 8.07
N ASP A 31 -17.90 -4.31 8.14
CA ASP A 31 -18.22 -5.04 9.36
C ASP A 31 -17.43 -6.37 9.46
N PRO A 32 -16.11 -6.31 9.63
CA PRO A 32 -15.27 -7.48 9.73
C PRO A 32 -15.56 -8.25 11.01
N GLN A 33 -15.44 -9.58 10.95
CA GLN A 33 -15.51 -10.42 12.13
C GLN A 33 -14.27 -10.20 12.99
N LEU A 34 -14.48 -9.88 14.27
CA LEU A 34 -13.42 -9.68 15.25
C LEU A 34 -13.43 -10.85 16.24
N PRO A 35 -12.53 -11.83 16.09
CA PRO A 35 -12.44 -12.95 17.03
C PRO A 35 -11.93 -12.47 18.39
N GLU A 36 -12.04 -13.34 19.41
CA GLU A 36 -11.49 -13.08 20.73
C GLU A 36 -9.96 -12.89 20.67
N GLN A 37 -9.46 -12.04 21.56
CA GLN A 37 -8.03 -11.79 21.71
C GLN A 37 -7.29 -13.06 22.14
N GLN A 38 -6.23 -13.42 21.42
CA GLN A 38 -5.36 -14.52 21.79
C GLN A 38 -4.05 -13.99 22.37
N ARG A 39 -3.78 -14.34 23.64
CA ARG A 39 -2.60 -13.88 24.38
C ARG A 39 -1.54 -14.97 24.46
N GLY A 40 -1.01 -15.41 23.31
CA GLY A 40 0.09 -16.37 23.27
C GLY A 40 1.45 -15.71 23.51
N LEU A 41 2.39 -16.44 24.11
CA LEU A 41 3.79 -15.97 24.30
C LEU A 41 4.55 -15.86 22.97
N VAL A 42 4.19 -16.67 21.99
CA VAL A 42 4.82 -16.69 20.66
C VAL A 42 3.72 -16.63 19.60
N PRO A 43 3.73 -15.64 18.73
CA PRO A 43 2.77 -15.60 17.63
C PRO A 43 3.05 -16.73 16.64
N SER A 44 2.00 -17.25 15.97
CA SER A 44 2.17 -18.07 14.79
C SER A 44 2.97 -17.28 13.77
N MET A 45 4.06 -17.84 13.24
CA MET A 45 4.93 -17.12 12.31
C MET A 45 5.16 -17.94 11.04
N ARG A 46 4.87 -17.31 9.91
CA ARG A 46 5.29 -17.78 8.59
C ARG A 46 5.79 -16.58 7.80
N ILE A 47 7.11 -16.45 7.76
CA ILE A 47 7.76 -15.37 7.01
C ILE A 47 7.82 -15.71 5.53
N ALA A 48 7.99 -14.67 4.71
CA ALA A 48 8.30 -14.83 3.30
C ALA A 48 9.56 -15.72 3.14
N ASP A 49 9.55 -16.60 2.14
CA ASP A 49 10.70 -17.40 1.71
C ASP A 49 11.11 -16.91 0.32
N PRO A 50 12.08 -15.96 0.25
CA PRO A 50 12.39 -15.25 -0.99
C PRO A 50 12.90 -16.17 -2.09
N THR A 51 12.36 -16.00 -3.30
CA THR A 51 12.87 -16.62 -4.52
C THR A 51 12.75 -15.65 -5.69
N ALA A 52 13.58 -15.84 -6.73
CA ALA A 52 13.52 -15.01 -7.91
C ALA A 52 12.28 -15.34 -8.77
N TRP A 53 11.80 -14.35 -9.52
CA TRP A 53 10.72 -14.55 -10.50
C TRP A 53 11.11 -15.52 -11.62
N GLY A 54 12.39 -15.54 -12.06
CA GLY A 54 12.83 -16.34 -13.20
C GLY A 54 12.05 -15.96 -14.47
N GLN A 55 11.37 -16.95 -15.05
CA GLN A 55 10.46 -16.74 -16.19
C GLN A 55 9.01 -16.45 -15.77
N GLU A 56 8.71 -16.60 -14.48
CA GLU A 56 7.37 -16.32 -13.94
C GLU A 56 7.15 -14.81 -13.79
N ARG A 57 5.89 -14.43 -13.71
CA ARG A 57 5.45 -13.05 -13.45
C ARG A 57 4.17 -13.05 -12.63
N PRO A 58 3.81 -11.94 -11.99
CA PRO A 58 2.52 -11.84 -11.31
C PRO A 58 1.36 -12.08 -12.27
N THR A 59 0.23 -12.53 -11.73
CA THR A 59 -1.00 -12.78 -12.46
C THR A 59 -1.95 -11.61 -12.32
N VAL A 60 -2.62 -11.24 -13.41
CA VAL A 60 -3.65 -10.19 -13.46
C VAL A 60 -4.95 -10.75 -14.05
N PRO A 61 -6.11 -10.09 -13.83
CA PRO A 61 -7.38 -10.52 -14.40
C PRO A 61 -7.38 -10.52 -15.93
N GLN A 62 -8.23 -11.35 -16.51
CA GLN A 62 -8.46 -11.37 -17.95
C GLN A 62 -8.82 -9.97 -18.48
N GLY A 63 -8.25 -9.58 -19.61
CA GLY A 63 -8.39 -8.26 -20.22
C GLY A 63 -7.37 -7.24 -19.68
N TYR A 64 -6.37 -7.69 -18.91
CA TYR A 64 -5.25 -6.89 -18.46
C TYR A 64 -3.92 -7.60 -18.73
N THR A 65 -2.87 -6.83 -18.94
CA THR A 65 -1.50 -7.32 -19.04
C THR A 65 -0.62 -6.73 -17.95
N ILE A 66 0.44 -7.46 -17.55
CA ILE A 66 1.43 -6.99 -16.59
C ILE A 66 2.83 -7.15 -17.18
N THR A 67 3.64 -6.10 -17.04
CA THR A 67 5.05 -6.09 -17.46
C THR A 67 5.94 -5.53 -16.35
N ALA A 68 7.17 -6.05 -16.23
CA ALA A 68 8.21 -5.43 -15.43
C ALA A 68 8.82 -4.29 -16.27
N ILE A 69 8.62 -3.05 -15.84
CA ILE A 69 9.15 -1.88 -16.56
C ILE A 69 10.55 -1.47 -16.10
N ALA A 70 10.93 -1.85 -14.90
CA ALA A 70 12.31 -1.67 -14.41
C ALA A 70 12.59 -2.59 -13.22
N THR A 71 13.86 -2.97 -13.06
CA THR A 71 14.35 -3.86 -11.98
C THR A 71 15.62 -3.31 -11.32
N GLY A 72 16.10 -3.94 -10.25
CA GLY A 72 17.41 -3.63 -9.68
C GLY A 72 17.45 -2.31 -8.90
N PHE A 73 16.38 -1.99 -8.18
CA PHE A 73 16.32 -0.84 -7.28
C PHE A 73 16.98 -1.15 -5.93
N GLY A 74 17.38 -0.10 -5.23
CA GLY A 74 17.82 -0.17 -3.83
C GLY A 74 16.63 -0.08 -2.86
N ILE A 75 15.75 -1.11 -2.85
CA ILE A 75 14.51 -1.18 -2.06
C ILE A 75 13.46 -0.18 -2.57
N ALA A 76 12.76 -0.54 -3.63
CA ALA A 76 11.68 0.27 -4.19
C ALA A 76 10.49 0.37 -3.21
N ARG A 77 10.00 1.58 -2.96
CA ARG A 77 8.93 1.82 -1.98
C ARG A 77 7.70 2.45 -2.62
N GLN A 78 7.65 3.77 -2.70
CA GLN A 78 6.54 4.50 -3.31
C GLN A 78 6.91 4.98 -4.71
N THR A 79 5.90 5.17 -5.54
CA THR A 79 6.04 5.74 -6.88
C THR A 79 5.18 6.98 -7.02
N LEU A 80 5.58 7.87 -7.92
CA LEU A 80 4.80 9.05 -8.31
C LEU A 80 4.89 9.19 -9.83
N VAL A 81 3.74 9.20 -10.50
CA VAL A 81 3.67 9.53 -11.92
C VAL A 81 3.66 11.04 -12.08
N LEU A 82 4.60 11.55 -12.84
CA LEU A 82 4.75 12.97 -13.14
C LEU A 82 3.85 13.39 -14.32
N PRO A 83 3.53 14.70 -14.48
CA PRO A 83 2.60 15.17 -15.52
C PRO A 83 2.95 14.77 -16.95
N ASN A 84 4.23 14.58 -17.25
CA ASN A 84 4.72 14.14 -18.55
C ASN A 84 4.75 12.60 -18.72
N GLY A 85 4.30 11.83 -17.72
CA GLY A 85 4.29 10.37 -17.73
C GLY A 85 5.56 9.71 -17.18
N ASP A 86 6.60 10.46 -16.83
CA ASP A 86 7.76 9.92 -16.13
C ASP A 86 7.33 9.36 -14.76
N ILE A 87 8.03 8.36 -14.24
CA ILE A 87 7.76 7.75 -12.94
C ILE A 87 8.95 8.01 -12.02
N LEU A 88 8.70 8.65 -10.88
CA LEU A 88 9.65 8.68 -9.78
C LEU A 88 9.45 7.47 -8.88
N VAL A 89 10.54 6.83 -8.49
CA VAL A 89 10.60 5.70 -7.55
C VAL A 89 11.41 6.12 -6.34
N ALA A 90 10.79 6.11 -5.15
CA ALA A 90 11.51 6.29 -3.90
C ALA A 90 12.19 4.97 -3.53
N GLU A 91 13.52 5.04 -3.31
CA GLU A 91 14.33 3.89 -2.90
C GLU A 91 14.87 4.14 -1.50
N GLY A 92 14.41 3.34 -0.54
CA GLY A 92 14.86 3.54 0.83
C GLY A 92 14.40 2.46 1.81
N ARG A 93 15.24 2.23 2.81
CA ARG A 93 14.91 1.46 4.01
C ARG A 93 15.36 2.24 5.21
N GLY A 94 14.42 2.64 6.04
CA GLY A 94 14.66 3.32 7.31
C GLY A 94 14.54 2.37 8.49
N GLY A 95 14.40 2.97 9.67
CA GLY A 95 14.41 2.28 10.95
C GLY A 95 15.79 2.39 11.61
N GLY A 96 16.10 1.51 12.48
CA GLY A 96 17.32 1.54 13.28
C GLY A 96 17.02 1.46 14.77
N GLU A 97 15.80 1.12 15.06
CA GLU A 97 15.36 0.91 16.42
C GLU A 97 16.09 -0.26 17.09
N ARG A 98 16.52 -0.03 18.33
CA ARG A 98 17.05 -1.09 19.16
C ARG A 98 15.92 -1.93 19.73
N ALA A 99 15.96 -3.24 19.50
CA ALA A 99 15.00 -4.17 20.10
C ALA A 99 15.06 -4.10 21.64
N LEU A 100 13.90 -4.04 22.29
CA LEU A 100 13.78 -3.92 23.75
C LEU A 100 13.72 -5.27 24.45
N ARG A 101 13.04 -6.23 23.82
CA ARG A 101 12.73 -7.53 24.42
C ARG A 101 13.49 -8.65 23.68
N PRO A 102 13.95 -9.70 24.37
CA PRO A 102 14.61 -10.83 23.70
C PRO A 102 13.79 -11.43 22.55
N LYS A 103 12.46 -11.49 22.69
CA LYS A 103 11.56 -11.95 21.62
C LYS A 103 11.62 -11.07 20.37
N ASP A 104 11.82 -9.75 20.53
CA ASP A 104 11.89 -8.79 19.41
C ASP A 104 13.20 -8.96 18.63
N ILE A 105 14.29 -9.32 19.33
CA ILE A 105 15.57 -9.63 18.69
C ILE A 105 15.41 -10.88 17.80
N ILE A 106 14.82 -11.95 18.34
CA ILE A 106 14.57 -13.18 17.59
C ILE A 106 13.63 -12.92 16.41
N ALA A 107 12.53 -12.23 16.65
CA ALA A 107 11.59 -11.85 15.60
C ALA A 107 12.25 -10.99 14.51
N GLY A 108 13.15 -10.09 14.88
CA GLY A 108 13.93 -9.26 13.95
C GLY A 108 14.82 -10.10 13.04
N PHE A 109 15.57 -11.07 13.57
CA PHE A 109 16.38 -11.99 12.77
C PHE A 109 15.54 -12.85 11.83
N ILE A 110 14.38 -13.30 12.28
CA ILE A 110 13.48 -14.11 11.48
C ILE A 110 12.88 -13.27 10.35
N LYS A 111 12.36 -12.08 10.66
CA LYS A 111 11.79 -11.15 9.66
C LYS A 111 12.81 -10.74 8.59
N ALA A 112 14.06 -10.52 8.98
CA ALA A 112 15.13 -10.13 8.06
C ALA A 112 15.34 -11.16 6.93
N LYS A 113 15.11 -12.46 7.18
CA LYS A 113 15.20 -13.50 6.15
C LYS A 113 14.13 -13.36 5.06
N GLY A 114 12.99 -12.74 5.36
CA GLY A 114 11.88 -12.53 4.42
C GLY A 114 11.92 -11.18 3.71
N THR A 115 13.06 -10.49 3.71
CA THR A 115 13.23 -9.17 3.06
C THR A 115 14.29 -9.22 1.97
N SER A 116 14.26 -8.24 1.07
CA SER A 116 15.30 -8.08 0.05
C SER A 116 16.69 -7.90 0.68
N SER A 117 17.69 -8.54 0.10
CA SER A 117 19.11 -8.39 0.45
C SER A 117 19.74 -7.13 -0.15
N ALA A 118 19.03 -6.39 -1.01
CA ALA A 118 19.54 -5.16 -1.61
C ALA A 118 19.86 -4.11 -0.53
N LYS A 119 20.87 -3.32 -0.80
CA LYS A 119 21.17 -2.14 0.03
C LYS A 119 20.14 -1.05 -0.22
N SER A 120 19.86 -0.24 0.80
CA SER A 120 19.00 0.94 0.68
C SER A 120 19.58 1.91 -0.37
N GLY A 121 18.77 2.33 -1.32
CA GLY A 121 19.18 3.29 -2.35
C GLY A 121 19.32 4.70 -1.80
N ASN A 122 18.47 5.08 -0.84
CA ASN A 122 18.40 6.43 -0.28
C ASN A 122 18.36 7.54 -1.34
N ARG A 123 17.51 7.33 -2.37
CA ARG A 123 17.45 8.19 -3.56
C ARG A 123 16.07 8.16 -4.21
N LEU A 124 15.87 9.06 -5.16
CA LEU A 124 14.79 9.00 -6.12
C LEU A 124 15.37 8.59 -7.48
N THR A 125 14.81 7.56 -8.08
CA THR A 125 15.11 7.16 -9.47
C THR A 125 13.96 7.55 -10.36
N LEU A 126 14.25 8.20 -11.50
CA LEU A 126 13.29 8.56 -12.53
C LEU A 126 13.36 7.53 -13.65
N LEU A 127 12.18 7.06 -14.06
CA LEU A 127 11.97 6.23 -15.24
C LEU A 127 11.26 7.08 -16.31
N ARG A 128 11.70 6.98 -17.55
CA ARG A 128 11.14 7.68 -18.70
C ARG A 128 10.82 6.72 -19.83
N ASP A 129 9.60 6.83 -20.32
CA ASP A 129 9.09 6.27 -21.56
C ASP A 129 9.07 7.43 -22.57
N ALA A 130 10.08 7.49 -23.46
CA ALA A 130 10.34 8.66 -24.27
C ALA A 130 9.38 8.80 -25.47
N ASP A 131 8.93 7.68 -26.02
CA ASP A 131 8.03 7.63 -27.18
C ASP A 131 6.58 7.25 -26.84
N GLY A 132 6.30 6.90 -25.57
CA GLY A 132 4.96 6.64 -25.07
C GLY A 132 4.45 5.23 -25.40
N ASP A 133 5.33 4.30 -25.75
CA ASP A 133 4.96 2.93 -26.12
C ASP A 133 4.73 2.02 -24.89
N GLY A 134 5.12 2.47 -23.70
CA GLY A 134 4.98 1.78 -22.42
C GLY A 134 6.22 1.01 -22.00
N VAL A 135 7.31 1.11 -22.77
CA VAL A 135 8.66 0.70 -22.40
C VAL A 135 9.38 1.89 -21.79
N TYR A 136 10.12 1.70 -20.72
CA TYR A 136 10.81 2.77 -20.01
C TYR A 136 12.33 2.63 -20.24
N GLU A 137 12.83 3.18 -21.37
CA GLU A 137 14.25 3.09 -21.76
C GLU A 137 15.13 3.98 -20.90
N GLY A 138 14.58 5.13 -20.48
CA GLY A 138 15.30 6.12 -19.70
C GLY A 138 15.29 5.78 -18.21
N ARG A 139 16.47 5.71 -17.59
CA ARG A 139 16.61 5.59 -16.13
C ARG A 139 17.69 6.51 -15.62
N THR A 140 17.35 7.44 -14.73
CA THR A 140 18.27 8.40 -14.14
C THR A 140 18.07 8.50 -12.63
N ILE A 141 19.13 8.85 -11.89
CA ILE A 141 19.00 9.24 -10.49
C ILE A 141 18.55 10.69 -10.47
N PHE A 142 17.30 10.93 -10.04
CA PHE A 142 16.74 12.28 -9.94
C PHE A 142 17.34 13.06 -8.76
N ALA A 143 17.44 12.42 -7.60
CA ALA A 143 18.08 12.96 -6.39
C ALA A 143 18.67 11.81 -5.56
N ASP A 144 19.81 12.02 -4.96
CA ASP A 144 20.51 11.06 -4.10
C ASP A 144 20.74 11.61 -2.69
N ASN A 145 21.40 10.82 -1.84
CA ASN A 145 21.75 11.19 -0.45
C ASN A 145 20.54 11.62 0.40
N LEU A 146 19.37 11.02 0.12
CA LEU A 146 18.17 11.18 0.93
C LEU A 146 18.21 10.25 2.14
N ASN A 147 17.40 10.51 3.15
CA ASN A 147 17.32 9.69 4.35
C ASN A 147 16.07 8.79 4.34
N ALA A 148 16.19 7.60 3.76
CA ALA A 148 15.09 6.64 3.61
C ALA A 148 13.80 7.31 3.10
N PRO A 149 13.79 7.86 1.87
CA PRO A 149 12.62 8.51 1.30
C PRO A 149 11.47 7.53 1.13
N TYR A 150 10.24 8.01 1.36
CA TYR A 150 9.05 7.18 1.24
C TYR A 150 7.91 7.90 0.51
N GLY A 151 7.21 8.83 1.14
CA GLY A 151 6.09 9.56 0.55
C GLY A 151 6.54 10.59 -0.48
N LEU A 152 5.81 10.70 -1.58
CA LEU A 152 6.07 11.63 -2.69
C LEU A 152 4.81 12.42 -3.03
N ALA A 153 4.95 13.72 -3.30
CA ALA A 153 3.88 14.55 -3.81
C ALA A 153 4.44 15.66 -4.71
N LEU A 154 3.72 16.01 -5.78
CA LEU A 154 4.07 17.13 -6.65
C LEU A 154 2.96 18.19 -6.54
N VAL A 155 3.33 19.39 -6.14
CA VAL A 155 2.41 20.52 -5.94
C VAL A 155 3.05 21.80 -6.42
N GLY A 156 2.37 22.55 -7.30
CA GLY A 156 2.80 23.89 -7.71
C GLY A 156 4.23 23.99 -8.27
N GLY A 157 4.72 22.94 -8.94
CA GLY A 157 6.11 22.88 -9.41
C GLY A 157 7.14 22.56 -8.32
N GLN A 158 6.69 22.10 -7.14
CA GLN A 158 7.54 21.62 -6.06
C GLN A 158 7.33 20.12 -5.88
N LEU A 159 8.41 19.35 -5.93
CA LEU A 159 8.42 17.92 -5.58
C LEU A 159 8.73 17.78 -4.08
N TYR A 160 7.75 17.36 -3.32
CA TYR A 160 7.89 17.06 -1.90
C TYR A 160 8.25 15.59 -1.68
N VAL A 161 9.19 15.36 -0.76
CA VAL A 161 9.68 14.03 -0.39
C VAL A 161 9.65 13.90 1.13
N ALA A 162 8.91 12.94 1.63
CA ALA A 162 8.93 12.61 3.05
C ALA A 162 10.03 11.57 3.30
N ASN A 163 11.16 12.04 3.81
CA ASN A 163 12.21 11.21 4.39
C ASN A 163 11.76 10.67 5.76
N GLN A 164 12.53 9.73 6.33
CA GLN A 164 12.16 9.21 7.66
C GLN A 164 12.24 10.27 8.79
N ASP A 165 12.96 11.36 8.59
CA ASP A 165 13.28 12.40 9.59
C ASP A 165 12.90 13.82 9.20
N ALA A 166 12.59 14.07 7.95
CA ALA A 166 12.23 15.41 7.46
C ALA A 166 11.34 15.34 6.21
N LEU A 167 10.45 16.31 6.09
CA LEU A 167 9.79 16.64 4.84
C LEU A 167 10.68 17.63 4.10
N VAL A 168 11.11 17.27 2.91
CA VAL A 168 11.96 18.11 2.06
C VAL A 168 11.28 18.38 0.73
N ARG A 169 11.75 19.42 -0.01
CA ARG A 169 11.26 19.74 -1.34
C ARG A 169 12.38 20.04 -2.34
N PHE A 170 12.09 19.83 -3.59
CA PHE A 170 12.89 20.22 -4.76
C PHE A 170 12.05 21.07 -5.70
N ASP A 171 12.65 22.07 -6.35
CA ASP A 171 12.05 22.68 -7.52
C ASP A 171 11.95 21.63 -8.64
N TYR A 172 10.79 21.55 -9.28
CA TYR A 172 10.54 20.61 -10.37
C TYR A 172 9.93 21.32 -11.58
N ARG A 173 10.45 21.01 -12.75
CA ARG A 173 9.91 21.43 -14.05
C ARG A 173 9.58 20.20 -14.89
N PRO A 174 8.46 20.18 -15.64
CA PRO A 174 8.12 19.07 -16.51
C PRO A 174 9.28 18.71 -17.44
N GLY A 175 9.58 17.41 -17.55
CA GLY A 175 10.68 16.89 -18.35
C GLY A 175 12.07 16.94 -17.69
N GLN A 176 12.19 17.49 -16.49
CA GLN A 176 13.43 17.49 -15.73
C GLN A 176 13.78 16.06 -15.28
N THR A 177 15.02 15.61 -15.55
CA THR A 177 15.48 14.25 -15.22
C THR A 177 16.36 14.18 -13.98
N LYS A 178 16.79 15.32 -13.45
CA LYS A 178 17.66 15.45 -12.29
C LYS A 178 17.29 16.69 -11.50
N ALA A 179 17.34 16.62 -10.17
CA ALA A 179 17.16 17.78 -9.32
C ALA A 179 18.20 18.86 -9.64
N SER A 180 17.77 20.12 -9.62
CA SER A 180 18.62 21.27 -9.96
C SER A 180 19.55 21.69 -8.80
N GLY A 181 19.34 21.17 -7.61
CA GLY A 181 20.11 21.47 -6.41
C GLY A 181 19.77 20.54 -5.24
N PRO A 182 20.34 20.77 -4.07
CA PRO A 182 20.03 20.03 -2.87
C PRO A 182 18.57 20.27 -2.44
N PRO A 183 17.98 19.34 -1.65
CA PRO A 183 16.64 19.53 -1.12
C PRO A 183 16.60 20.69 -0.10
N VAL A 184 15.47 21.39 -0.07
CA VAL A 184 15.15 22.37 0.96
C VAL A 184 14.27 21.70 2.02
N THR A 185 14.68 21.77 3.29
CA THR A 185 13.86 21.27 4.40
C THR A 185 12.62 22.13 4.56
N VAL A 186 11.44 21.49 4.60
CA VAL A 186 10.15 22.12 4.86
C VAL A 186 9.84 22.09 6.36
N THR A 187 9.95 20.90 6.96
CA THR A 187 9.80 20.69 8.41
C THR A 187 10.47 19.39 8.83
N ASP A 188 10.93 19.32 10.08
CA ASP A 188 11.42 18.08 10.66
C ASP A 188 10.27 17.14 10.97
N LEU A 189 10.53 15.83 10.91
CA LEU A 189 9.57 14.78 11.23
C LEU A 189 10.05 13.93 12.41
N PRO A 190 9.15 13.46 13.29
CA PRO A 190 9.55 12.64 14.43
C PRO A 190 10.30 11.39 13.99
N SER A 191 11.56 11.21 14.44
CA SER A 191 12.45 10.12 14.01
C SER A 191 13.31 9.52 15.11
N ARG A 192 13.21 10.02 16.37
CA ARG A 192 14.14 9.66 17.45
C ARG A 192 14.21 8.16 17.78
N ILE A 193 13.09 7.42 17.72
CA ILE A 193 13.03 5.96 17.89
C ILE A 193 12.73 5.31 16.54
N ASN A 194 11.71 5.79 15.89
CA ASN A 194 11.33 5.50 14.52
C ASN A 194 11.01 4.01 14.23
N HIS A 195 10.29 3.36 15.14
CA HIS A 195 9.83 1.98 14.96
C HIS A 195 9.07 1.81 13.65
N HIS A 196 8.03 2.63 13.43
CA HIS A 196 7.40 2.79 12.13
C HIS A 196 8.04 3.99 11.44
N TRP A 197 9.05 3.73 10.62
CA TRP A 197 9.89 4.76 10.00
C TRP A 197 9.25 5.43 8.78
N THR A 198 8.32 4.76 8.11
CA THR A 198 7.65 5.28 6.91
C THR A 198 6.91 6.58 7.21
N LYS A 199 6.99 7.51 6.27
CA LYS A 199 6.27 8.78 6.29
C LYS A 199 5.48 8.87 4.99
N SER A 200 4.21 8.45 5.03
CA SER A 200 3.32 8.57 3.88
C SER A 200 2.96 10.03 3.61
N LEU A 201 2.69 10.38 2.35
CA LEU A 201 2.47 11.74 1.93
C LEU A 201 1.32 11.84 0.93
N ALA A 202 0.43 12.82 1.13
CA ALA A 202 -0.55 13.25 0.14
C ALA A 202 -0.69 14.77 0.18
N ALA A 203 -1.11 15.39 -0.93
CA ALA A 203 -1.37 16.82 -1.00
C ALA A 203 -2.86 17.10 -1.01
N SER A 204 -3.29 18.23 -0.41
CA SER A 204 -4.64 18.74 -0.56
C SER A 204 -4.92 19.14 -2.03
N PRO A 205 -6.20 19.11 -2.49
CA PRO A 205 -6.51 19.42 -3.88
C PRO A 205 -6.09 20.82 -4.33
N ASP A 206 -6.09 21.78 -3.41
CA ASP A 206 -5.67 23.17 -3.66
C ASP A 206 -4.13 23.34 -3.55
N GLY A 207 -3.41 22.28 -3.17
CA GLY A 207 -1.97 22.30 -2.98
C GLY A 207 -1.47 23.11 -1.78
N ARG A 208 -2.37 23.63 -0.95
CA ARG A 208 -2.00 24.42 0.22
C ARG A 208 -1.41 23.59 1.34
N PHE A 209 -1.92 22.36 1.52
CA PHE A 209 -1.53 21.49 2.60
C PHE A 209 -0.94 20.18 2.10
N LEU A 210 -0.02 19.65 2.89
CA LEU A 210 0.50 18.30 2.78
C LEU A 210 0.05 17.51 4.01
N TYR A 211 -0.41 16.29 3.79
CA TYR A 211 -0.76 15.35 4.85
C TYR A 211 0.36 14.33 4.99
N VAL A 212 0.92 14.22 6.20
CA VAL A 212 2.02 13.30 6.49
C VAL A 212 1.57 12.25 7.49
N GLY A 213 1.55 10.98 7.08
CA GLY A 213 1.28 9.87 7.97
C GLY A 213 2.51 9.50 8.79
N ILE A 214 2.36 9.44 10.10
CA ILE A 214 3.44 9.19 11.07
C ILE A 214 3.02 8.03 11.96
N GLY A 215 3.65 6.87 11.80
CA GLY A 215 3.36 5.68 12.59
C GLY A 215 3.88 5.76 14.02
N SER A 216 3.40 4.90 14.91
CA SER A 216 3.79 4.79 16.32
C SER A 216 5.27 4.38 16.49
N ASN A 217 5.81 4.62 17.67
CA ASN A 217 7.14 4.16 18.06
C ASN A 217 7.15 2.75 18.69
N SER A 218 5.98 2.12 18.81
CA SER A 218 5.84 0.81 19.44
C SER A 218 4.67 0.05 18.83
N ASN A 219 4.56 -1.23 19.16
CA ASN A 219 3.38 -2.02 18.81
C ASN A 219 2.18 -1.62 19.67
N ILE A 220 2.41 -1.49 21.00
CA ILE A 220 1.38 -1.22 22.00
C ILE A 220 1.94 -0.46 23.21
N THR A 221 2.61 0.65 22.99
CA THR A 221 3.18 1.50 24.06
C THR A 221 4.25 0.82 24.94
N GLU A 222 4.89 -0.25 24.50
CA GLU A 222 5.94 -0.94 25.25
C GLU A 222 7.19 -0.07 25.53
N ARG A 223 7.28 1.09 24.87
CA ARG A 223 8.30 2.13 25.12
C ARG A 223 7.82 3.27 26.02
N GLY A 224 6.60 3.13 26.57
CA GLY A 224 5.93 4.16 27.35
C GLY A 224 5.23 5.23 26.49
N MET A 225 4.19 5.85 27.03
CA MET A 225 3.38 6.86 26.33
C MET A 225 4.20 8.09 25.89
N ALA A 226 5.24 8.45 26.64
CA ALA A 226 6.12 9.57 26.28
C ALA A 226 6.88 9.35 24.95
N ALA A 227 7.08 8.08 24.54
CA ALA A 227 7.70 7.76 23.26
C ALA A 227 6.74 7.97 22.08
N GLU A 228 5.45 8.10 22.33
CA GLU A 228 4.40 8.22 21.32
C GLU A 228 3.95 9.67 21.08
N VAL A 229 4.60 10.64 21.71
CA VAL A 229 4.34 12.06 21.44
C VAL A 229 4.61 12.35 19.96
N ASP A 230 3.65 13.02 19.29
CA ASP A 230 3.66 13.34 17.86
C ASP A 230 3.72 12.12 16.92
N ARG A 231 3.27 10.95 17.39
CA ARG A 231 3.25 9.68 16.64
C ARG A 231 1.82 9.12 16.55
N ALA A 232 1.65 8.07 15.73
CA ALA A 232 0.37 7.41 15.46
C ALA A 232 -0.72 8.39 14.99
N MET A 233 -0.41 9.20 14.00
CA MET A 233 -1.27 10.29 13.52
C MET A 233 -1.00 10.69 12.07
N VAL A 234 -1.87 11.53 11.56
CA VAL A 234 -1.64 12.29 10.33
C VAL A 234 -1.40 13.75 10.72
N TRP A 235 -0.30 14.32 10.27
CA TRP A 235 -0.05 15.75 10.33
C TRP A 235 -0.62 16.46 9.12
N GLN A 236 -1.14 17.69 9.31
CA GLN A 236 -1.36 18.66 8.25
C GLN A 236 -0.23 19.67 8.30
N VAL A 237 0.50 19.81 7.20
CA VAL A 237 1.65 20.70 7.05
C VAL A 237 1.29 21.75 6.00
N ASP A 238 1.44 23.03 6.32
CA ASP A 238 1.34 24.12 5.33
C ASP A 238 2.55 24.03 4.37
N ALA A 239 2.26 23.87 3.09
CA ALA A 239 3.29 23.61 2.08
C ALA A 239 4.26 24.80 1.87
N ALA A 240 3.82 26.02 2.14
CA ALA A 240 4.62 27.23 1.96
C ALA A 240 5.52 27.50 3.17
N THR A 241 5.00 27.32 4.39
CA THR A 241 5.66 27.73 5.64
C THR A 241 6.29 26.60 6.42
N GLY A 242 5.86 25.34 6.19
CA GLY A 242 6.25 24.16 6.98
C GLY A 242 5.56 24.09 8.36
N ALA A 243 4.72 25.05 8.72
CA ALA A 243 3.93 24.99 9.95
C ALA A 243 3.01 23.77 9.93
N HIS A 244 2.96 23.04 11.04
CA HIS A 244 2.20 21.78 11.09
C HIS A 244 1.36 21.66 12.36
N ARG A 245 0.34 20.82 12.29
CA ARG A 245 -0.51 20.45 13.40
C ARG A 245 -1.03 19.01 13.24
N PRO A 246 -1.46 18.36 14.31
CA PRO A 246 -2.21 17.11 14.19
C PRO A 246 -3.50 17.34 13.37
N PHE A 247 -3.70 16.50 12.34
CA PHE A 247 -4.95 16.47 11.57
C PHE A 247 -5.90 15.41 12.12
N ALA A 248 -5.38 14.19 12.37
CA ALA A 248 -6.11 13.09 12.99
C ALA A 248 -5.13 12.24 13.81
N THR A 249 -5.62 11.61 14.87
CA THR A 249 -4.80 10.85 15.83
C THR A 249 -5.32 9.43 16.04
N GLY A 250 -4.54 8.57 16.69
CA GLY A 250 -4.94 7.20 16.98
C GLY A 250 -4.88 6.25 15.78
N LEU A 251 -4.23 6.65 14.68
CA LEU A 251 -3.93 5.79 13.53
C LEU A 251 -2.56 5.15 13.77
N ARG A 252 -2.53 3.88 14.19
CA ARG A 252 -1.29 3.24 14.63
C ARG A 252 -0.13 3.40 13.65
N ASN A 253 -0.33 3.05 12.39
CA ASN A 253 0.68 3.20 11.35
C ASN A 253 0.04 3.50 9.99
N PRO A 254 -0.26 4.78 9.68
CA PRO A 254 -0.84 5.20 8.40
C PRO A 254 0.22 5.17 7.30
N THR A 255 0.34 4.03 6.64
CA THR A 255 1.42 3.68 5.71
C THR A 255 1.26 4.24 4.32
N ALA A 256 0.04 4.55 3.89
CA ALA A 256 -0.21 5.27 2.65
C ALA A 256 -1.43 6.18 2.79
N LEU A 257 -1.39 7.30 2.09
CA LEU A 257 -2.41 8.33 2.05
C LEU A 257 -2.79 8.62 0.59
N ALA A 258 -4.07 8.83 0.33
CA ALA A 258 -4.56 9.31 -0.96
C ALA A 258 -5.74 10.26 -0.77
N VAL A 259 -5.83 11.27 -1.63
CA VAL A 259 -6.98 12.17 -1.67
C VAL A 259 -7.97 11.68 -2.72
N GLN A 260 -9.23 11.49 -2.31
CA GLN A 260 -10.28 11.02 -3.19
C GLN A 260 -10.62 12.08 -4.25
N PRO A 261 -10.54 11.75 -5.55
CA PRO A 261 -10.92 12.65 -6.61
C PRO A 261 -12.38 13.10 -6.46
N GLY A 262 -12.66 14.37 -6.77
CA GLY A 262 -14.00 14.95 -6.75
C GLY A 262 -14.51 15.34 -5.37
N THR A 263 -14.16 14.64 -4.28
CA THR A 263 -14.60 14.98 -2.92
C THR A 263 -13.54 15.72 -2.11
N GLY A 264 -12.26 15.52 -2.43
CA GLY A 264 -11.14 16.04 -1.63
C GLY A 264 -10.92 15.33 -0.29
N MET A 265 -11.69 14.26 0.01
CA MET A 265 -11.56 13.49 1.25
C MET A 265 -10.21 12.78 1.29
N LEU A 266 -9.51 12.94 2.40
CA LEU A 266 -8.27 12.18 2.67
C LEU A 266 -8.62 10.77 3.10
N TRP A 267 -7.94 9.78 2.52
CA TRP A 267 -8.03 8.36 2.87
C TRP A 267 -6.67 7.84 3.30
N ALA A 268 -6.67 6.88 4.21
CA ALA A 268 -5.47 6.18 4.68
C ALA A 268 -5.67 4.67 4.67
N VAL A 269 -4.60 3.93 4.37
CA VAL A 269 -4.46 2.55 4.81
C VAL A 269 -3.57 2.51 6.04
N VAL A 270 -3.99 1.74 7.04
CA VAL A 270 -3.37 1.70 8.37
C VAL A 270 -3.06 0.28 8.75
N ASN A 271 -1.80 0.04 9.14
CA ASN A 271 -1.40 -1.24 9.71
C ASN A 271 -1.66 -1.23 11.20
N GLU A 272 -2.48 -2.19 11.61
CA GLU A 272 -2.88 -2.34 13.00
C GLU A 272 -1.85 -3.14 13.82
N ARG A 273 -2.15 -3.27 15.11
CA ARG A 273 -1.25 -3.86 16.08
C ARG A 273 -1.15 -5.39 15.97
N ASP A 274 0.02 -5.88 16.30
CA ASP A 274 0.33 -7.29 16.43
C ASP A 274 0.00 -7.82 17.85
N GLU A 275 0.14 -9.13 18.06
CA GLU A 275 0.09 -9.81 19.36
C GLU A 275 -1.30 -9.90 20.00
N LEU A 276 -2.37 -9.84 19.22
CA LEU A 276 -3.74 -10.22 19.65
C LEU A 276 -4.22 -11.53 18.98
N GLY A 277 -3.32 -12.23 18.31
CA GLY A 277 -3.61 -13.46 17.59
C GLY A 277 -3.47 -13.32 16.07
N PRO A 278 -3.50 -14.44 15.33
CA PRO A 278 -3.27 -14.43 13.88
C PRO A 278 -4.43 -13.78 13.10
N ASN A 279 -5.60 -13.67 13.71
CA ASN A 279 -6.83 -13.17 13.09
C ASN A 279 -7.35 -11.87 13.75
N LEU A 280 -6.46 -11.11 14.42
CA LEU A 280 -6.78 -9.82 15.05
C LEU A 280 -5.52 -8.96 15.17
N VAL A 281 -5.50 -7.69 14.78
CA VAL A 281 -6.59 -6.81 14.32
C VAL A 281 -6.55 -6.73 12.79
N PRO A 282 -7.69 -6.53 12.10
CA PRO A 282 -7.67 -6.24 10.67
C PRO A 282 -6.94 -4.92 10.39
N ASP A 283 -6.00 -4.94 9.44
CA ASP A 283 -5.55 -3.71 8.81
C ASP A 283 -6.72 -3.07 8.07
N TYR A 284 -6.72 -1.74 7.90
CA TYR A 284 -7.91 -1.07 7.39
C TYR A 284 -7.64 0.07 6.41
N LEU A 285 -8.67 0.37 5.62
CA LEU A 285 -8.83 1.56 4.81
C LEU A 285 -9.86 2.46 5.49
N THR A 286 -9.56 3.75 5.64
CA THR A 286 -10.49 4.69 6.28
C THR A 286 -10.37 6.10 5.71
N SER A 287 -11.50 6.82 5.69
CA SER A 287 -11.53 8.27 5.51
C SER A 287 -10.94 8.94 6.75
N VAL A 288 -10.01 9.86 6.56
CA VAL A 288 -9.33 10.58 7.65
C VAL A 288 -10.03 11.91 7.88
N ARG A 289 -10.66 12.06 9.05
CA ARG A 289 -11.41 13.28 9.41
C ARG A 289 -10.58 14.18 10.31
N GLU A 290 -10.64 15.47 10.07
CA GLU A 290 -10.00 16.47 10.91
C GLU A 290 -10.49 16.36 12.35
N GLY A 291 -9.56 16.34 13.32
CA GLY A 291 -9.85 16.16 14.74
C GLY A 291 -10.24 14.72 15.13
N GLY A 292 -10.32 13.79 14.16
CA GLY A 292 -10.71 12.40 14.41
C GLY A 292 -9.67 11.65 15.26
N PHE A 293 -10.16 10.72 16.11
CA PHE A 293 -9.35 9.78 16.86
C PHE A 293 -9.76 8.34 16.49
N TYR A 294 -8.78 7.49 16.11
CA TYR A 294 -9.02 6.16 15.53
C TYR A 294 -8.65 5.00 16.46
N GLY A 295 -8.48 5.27 17.76
CA GLY A 295 -8.45 4.28 18.85
C GLY A 295 -7.06 3.99 19.41
N TRP A 296 -6.03 3.81 18.58
CA TRP A 296 -4.70 3.46 19.10
C TRP A 296 -4.13 4.53 20.06
N PRO A 297 -3.56 4.18 21.21
CA PRO A 297 -3.27 2.83 21.69
C PRO A 297 -4.37 2.17 22.54
N TYR A 298 -5.43 2.89 22.92
CA TYR A 298 -6.40 2.48 23.92
C TYR A 298 -7.46 1.49 23.43
N SER A 299 -7.72 1.52 22.14
CA SER A 299 -8.72 0.65 21.49
C SER A 299 -8.32 0.35 20.04
N TYR A 300 -8.97 -0.63 19.44
CA TYR A 300 -8.84 -1.02 18.05
C TYR A 300 -10.21 -1.18 17.40
N TRP A 301 -10.30 -1.02 16.10
CA TRP A 301 -11.53 -1.12 15.32
C TRP A 301 -12.70 -0.35 15.98
N GLY A 302 -12.46 0.93 16.30
CA GLY A 302 -13.35 1.78 17.09
C GLY A 302 -13.15 1.57 18.58
N GLN A 303 -14.22 1.18 19.32
CA GLN A 303 -14.24 1.18 20.77
C GLN A 303 -13.91 -0.17 21.42
N ASN A 304 -13.32 -1.13 20.67
CA ASN A 304 -12.87 -2.38 21.26
C ASN A 304 -11.62 -2.12 22.11
N VAL A 305 -11.75 -2.22 23.43
CA VAL A 305 -10.68 -1.87 24.38
C VAL A 305 -9.47 -2.75 24.21
N ASP A 306 -8.28 -2.15 24.12
CA ASP A 306 -7.01 -2.84 24.30
C ASP A 306 -6.48 -2.59 25.71
N ASP A 307 -6.74 -3.51 26.62
CA ASP A 307 -6.41 -3.40 28.04
C ASP A 307 -4.89 -3.42 28.33
N ARG A 308 -4.07 -3.69 27.35
CA ARG A 308 -2.60 -3.65 27.49
C ARG A 308 -2.00 -2.24 27.38
N ALA A 309 -2.73 -1.29 26.82
CA ALA A 309 -2.33 0.11 26.86
C ALA A 309 -2.65 0.68 28.26
N GLN A 310 -1.62 1.08 29.00
CA GLN A 310 -1.78 1.63 30.34
C GLN A 310 -1.03 2.96 30.50
N PRO A 311 -1.60 3.94 31.26
CA PRO A 311 -2.96 3.93 31.83
C PRO A 311 -4.04 3.99 30.75
N GLN A 312 -5.20 3.39 30.99
CA GLN A 312 -6.36 3.48 30.12
C GLN A 312 -6.97 4.90 30.12
N ASP A 313 -7.57 5.27 28.98
CA ASP A 313 -8.33 6.51 28.83
C ASP A 313 -9.74 6.19 28.28
N PRO A 314 -10.74 5.98 29.17
CA PRO A 314 -12.11 5.68 28.73
C PRO A 314 -12.75 6.78 27.88
N GLY A 315 -12.34 8.05 28.09
CA GLY A 315 -12.82 9.18 27.29
C GLY A 315 -12.32 9.08 25.84
N LYS A 316 -11.06 8.71 25.64
CA LYS A 316 -10.49 8.43 24.31
C LYS A 316 -11.16 7.22 23.66
N VAL A 317 -11.36 6.14 24.40
CA VAL A 317 -12.08 4.96 23.87
C VAL A 317 -13.49 5.34 23.40
N ALA A 318 -14.23 6.10 24.20
CA ALA A 318 -15.58 6.54 23.84
C ALA A 318 -15.61 7.44 22.60
N SER A 319 -14.53 8.20 22.34
CA SER A 319 -14.39 9.07 21.17
C SER A 319 -13.82 8.37 19.93
N ALA A 320 -13.40 7.10 20.06
CA ALA A 320 -12.73 6.39 18.98
C ALA A 320 -13.67 6.13 17.79
N MET A 321 -13.23 6.58 16.61
CA MET A 321 -13.93 6.38 15.37
C MET A 321 -13.67 4.97 14.84
N ARG A 322 -14.74 4.33 14.36
CA ARG A 322 -14.60 3.06 13.65
C ARG A 322 -14.08 3.29 12.24
N PRO A 323 -13.09 2.50 11.77
CA PRO A 323 -12.63 2.54 10.37
C PRO A 323 -13.74 2.19 9.37
N ASP A 324 -13.62 2.71 8.15
CA ASP A 324 -14.64 2.49 7.11
C ASP A 324 -14.62 1.06 6.54
N TYR A 325 -13.44 0.41 6.44
CA TYR A 325 -13.29 -0.86 5.73
C TYR A 325 -12.11 -1.68 6.22
N GLY A 326 -12.35 -2.92 6.65
CA GLY A 326 -11.31 -3.90 6.96
C GLY A 326 -10.70 -4.50 5.69
N LEU A 327 -9.39 -4.68 5.69
CA LEU A 327 -8.62 -5.28 4.59
C LEU A 327 -8.23 -6.74 4.89
N GLY A 328 -8.40 -7.18 6.13
CA GLY A 328 -7.93 -8.46 6.63
C GLY A 328 -6.80 -8.30 7.65
N SER A 329 -6.65 -9.30 8.54
CA SER A 329 -5.62 -9.23 9.57
C SER A 329 -4.23 -9.40 8.99
N HIS A 330 -3.35 -8.47 9.37
CA HIS A 330 -1.91 -8.52 9.08
C HIS A 330 -1.55 -8.55 7.60
N VAL A 331 -2.43 -8.04 6.71
CA VAL A 331 -2.11 -7.95 5.27
C VAL A 331 -0.96 -7.00 4.97
N ALA A 332 -0.63 -6.13 5.92
CA ALA A 332 0.39 -5.10 5.81
C ALA A 332 0.15 -4.19 4.59
N ALA A 333 -0.99 -3.48 4.59
CA ALA A 333 -1.32 -2.52 3.55
C ALA A 333 -0.30 -1.37 3.53
N LEU A 334 0.43 -1.18 2.42
CA LEU A 334 1.51 -0.21 2.29
C LEU A 334 1.34 0.78 1.13
N GLY A 335 0.33 0.61 0.30
CA GLY A 335 0.03 1.49 -0.83
C GLY A 335 -1.47 1.67 -1.02
N VAL A 336 -1.90 2.87 -1.44
CA VAL A 336 -3.28 3.16 -1.79
C VAL A 336 -3.33 4.17 -2.94
N ALA A 337 -4.14 3.90 -3.96
CA ALA A 337 -4.38 4.82 -5.06
C ALA A 337 -5.81 4.72 -5.55
N PHE A 338 -6.47 5.86 -5.76
CA PHE A 338 -7.78 5.89 -6.40
C PHE A 338 -7.66 5.47 -7.86
N SER A 339 -8.64 4.71 -8.33
CA SER A 339 -8.75 4.33 -9.73
C SER A 339 -9.15 5.51 -10.60
N SER A 340 -8.99 5.34 -11.90
CA SER A 340 -9.49 6.28 -12.90
C SER A 340 -10.35 5.53 -13.95
N PRO A 341 -11.24 6.22 -14.67
CA PRO A 341 -12.01 5.60 -15.77
C PRO A 341 -11.14 4.95 -16.84
N ALA A 342 -9.91 5.44 -17.02
CA ALA A 342 -8.95 4.88 -17.97
C ALA A 342 -8.47 3.45 -17.63
N MET A 343 -8.69 2.99 -16.37
CA MET A 343 -8.45 1.60 -15.95
C MET A 343 -9.47 0.60 -16.53
N GLY A 344 -10.49 1.09 -17.24
CA GLY A 344 -11.54 0.26 -17.83
C GLY A 344 -12.70 -0.06 -16.88
N PRO A 345 -13.77 -0.70 -17.38
CA PRO A 345 -15.05 -0.81 -16.68
C PRO A 345 -14.99 -1.65 -15.39
N ARG A 346 -13.98 -2.51 -15.26
CA ARG A 346 -13.82 -3.38 -14.07
C ARG A 346 -13.37 -2.61 -12.83
N PHE A 347 -12.63 -1.49 -13.01
CA PHE A 347 -11.99 -0.73 -11.93
C PHE A 347 -12.31 0.77 -12.04
N THR A 348 -13.59 1.14 -12.22
CA THR A 348 -13.99 2.52 -12.47
C THR A 348 -14.06 3.39 -11.23
N GLU A 349 -14.59 2.86 -10.11
CA GLU A 349 -14.76 3.61 -8.86
C GLU A 349 -14.28 2.80 -7.70
N GLY A 350 -13.21 3.23 -7.05
CA GLY A 350 -12.61 2.55 -5.90
C GLY A 350 -11.14 2.85 -5.74
N VAL A 351 -10.47 2.03 -4.93
CA VAL A 351 -9.05 2.17 -4.63
C VAL A 351 -8.30 0.86 -4.84
N PHE A 352 -7.09 0.95 -5.36
CA PHE A 352 -6.11 -0.13 -5.33
C PHE A 352 -5.35 -0.07 -4.02
N VAL A 353 -5.13 -1.23 -3.38
CA VAL A 353 -4.35 -1.37 -2.15
C VAL A 353 -3.25 -2.38 -2.35
N GLY A 354 -2.01 -1.97 -2.09
CA GLY A 354 -0.86 -2.87 -2.08
C GLY A 354 -0.73 -3.55 -0.72
N GLU A 355 -0.93 -4.86 -0.67
CA GLU A 355 -0.84 -5.69 0.53
C GLU A 355 0.51 -6.42 0.53
N HIS A 356 1.43 -5.96 1.37
CA HIS A 356 2.81 -6.45 1.43
C HIS A 356 2.93 -7.90 1.93
N GLY A 357 1.98 -8.32 2.74
CA GLY A 357 1.86 -9.68 3.24
C GLY A 357 2.31 -9.88 4.68
N SER A 358 1.64 -10.81 5.35
CA SER A 358 1.80 -11.12 6.77
C SER A 358 3.13 -11.83 7.07
N TRP A 359 3.57 -11.73 8.33
CA TRP A 359 4.69 -12.50 8.88
C TRP A 359 4.27 -13.32 10.11
N ASN A 360 3.16 -12.94 10.74
CA ASN A 360 2.66 -13.42 12.04
C ASN A 360 1.36 -14.23 11.92
N ARG A 361 1.21 -14.97 10.83
CA ARG A 361 0.11 -15.89 10.56
C ARG A 361 0.65 -17.26 10.14
N SER A 362 -0.02 -18.34 10.53
CA SER A 362 0.23 -19.69 10.03
C SER A 362 -0.15 -19.83 8.56
N ARG A 363 -1.26 -19.22 8.17
CA ARG A 363 -1.70 -19.03 6.79
C ARG A 363 -1.38 -17.61 6.37
N PRO A 364 -0.46 -17.38 5.44
CA PRO A 364 -0.14 -16.04 4.96
C PRO A 364 -1.36 -15.31 4.40
N SER A 365 -1.45 -14.01 4.65
CA SER A 365 -2.43 -13.08 4.08
C SER A 365 -1.73 -11.93 3.37
N GLY A 366 -2.43 -11.26 2.44
CA GLY A 366 -1.82 -10.25 1.60
C GLY A 366 -0.97 -10.85 0.48
N TYR A 367 0.23 -10.33 0.20
CA TYR A 367 1.09 -10.68 -0.93
C TYR A 367 0.40 -10.49 -2.28
N LYS A 368 -0.36 -9.40 -2.40
CA LYS A 368 -1.15 -9.10 -3.60
C LYS A 368 -1.51 -7.62 -3.67
N VAL A 369 -2.07 -7.22 -4.78
CA VAL A 369 -2.79 -5.94 -4.90
C VAL A 369 -4.27 -6.26 -5.03
N VAL A 370 -5.08 -5.60 -4.20
CA VAL A 370 -6.53 -5.71 -4.26
C VAL A 370 -7.15 -4.40 -4.72
N PHE A 371 -8.35 -4.48 -5.28
CA PHE A 371 -9.21 -3.35 -5.55
C PHE A 371 -10.40 -3.37 -4.59
N VAL A 372 -10.58 -2.32 -3.82
CA VAL A 372 -11.76 -2.12 -2.99
C VAL A 372 -12.73 -1.24 -3.79
N PRO A 373 -13.86 -1.82 -4.26
CA PRO A 373 -14.83 -1.04 -5.03
C PRO A 373 -15.51 0.00 -4.14
N PHE A 374 -15.84 1.16 -4.73
CA PHE A 374 -16.62 2.21 -4.10
C PHE A 374 -17.98 2.33 -4.78
N ARG A 375 -18.93 2.87 -4.04
CA ARG A 375 -20.23 3.31 -4.56
C ARG A 375 -20.64 4.56 -3.80
N GLY A 376 -20.93 5.62 -4.55
CA GLY A 376 -21.26 6.91 -3.94
C GLY A 376 -20.15 7.45 -3.05
N GLY A 377 -18.90 7.26 -3.45
CA GLY A 377 -17.72 7.76 -2.75
C GLY A 377 -17.31 6.99 -1.49
N ARG A 378 -17.88 5.80 -1.24
CA ARG A 378 -17.57 4.95 -0.08
C ARG A 378 -17.29 3.51 -0.47
N PRO A 379 -16.45 2.79 0.31
CA PRO A 379 -16.19 1.37 0.08
C PRO A 379 -17.49 0.55 0.04
N ALA A 380 -17.60 -0.38 -0.92
CA ALA A 380 -18.77 -1.21 -1.13
C ALA A 380 -18.40 -2.60 -1.64
N GLY A 381 -18.91 -3.64 -0.99
CA GLY A 381 -18.67 -5.02 -1.39
C GLY A 381 -17.29 -5.58 -0.99
N PRO A 382 -16.98 -6.81 -1.40
CA PRO A 382 -15.72 -7.47 -1.09
C PRO A 382 -14.57 -6.91 -1.95
N PRO A 383 -13.31 -7.04 -1.48
CA PRO A 383 -12.15 -6.68 -2.27
C PRO A 383 -11.99 -7.66 -3.45
N VAL A 384 -11.45 -7.15 -4.56
CA VAL A 384 -11.20 -7.91 -5.79
C VAL A 384 -9.70 -8.05 -5.99
N ASP A 385 -9.21 -9.25 -6.21
CA ASP A 385 -7.80 -9.49 -6.54
C ASP A 385 -7.44 -8.89 -7.89
N VAL A 386 -6.35 -8.11 -7.93
CA VAL A 386 -5.86 -7.40 -9.13
C VAL A 386 -4.50 -7.93 -9.58
N VAL A 387 -3.54 -8.01 -8.67
CA VAL A 387 -2.22 -8.57 -8.97
C VAL A 387 -1.92 -9.61 -7.91
N THR A 388 -1.73 -10.85 -8.34
CA THR A 388 -1.50 -12.00 -7.47
C THR A 388 -0.25 -12.79 -7.89
N GLY A 389 0.07 -13.88 -7.19
CA GLY A 389 1.22 -14.74 -7.52
C GLY A 389 2.54 -14.27 -6.91
N PHE A 390 2.56 -13.20 -6.10
CA PHE A 390 3.76 -12.80 -5.35
C PHE A 390 4.20 -13.86 -4.36
N GLN A 391 3.25 -14.61 -3.78
CA GLN A 391 3.51 -15.83 -3.05
C GLN A 391 2.91 -17.00 -3.81
N GLY A 392 3.73 -18.00 -4.13
CA GLY A 392 3.32 -19.20 -4.87
C GLY A 392 2.67 -20.26 -3.96
N ALA A 393 1.97 -21.21 -4.57
CA ALA A 393 1.41 -22.38 -3.88
C ALA A 393 2.51 -23.27 -3.24
N ASP A 394 3.74 -23.18 -3.74
CA ASP A 394 4.95 -23.80 -3.20
C ASP A 394 5.42 -23.15 -1.88
N GLY A 395 4.77 -22.08 -1.44
CA GLY A 395 5.13 -21.29 -0.26
C GLY A 395 6.30 -20.34 -0.46
N LYS A 396 6.90 -20.29 -1.66
CA LYS A 396 7.95 -19.34 -2.01
C LYS A 396 7.36 -17.97 -2.28
N THR A 397 8.14 -16.94 -1.97
CA THR A 397 7.73 -15.54 -2.15
C THR A 397 8.63 -14.87 -3.19
N ARG A 398 8.05 -14.51 -4.32
CA ARG A 398 8.75 -13.90 -5.45
C ARG A 398 8.79 -12.37 -5.38
N GLY A 399 7.83 -11.79 -4.69
CA GLY A 399 7.71 -10.34 -4.53
C GLY A 399 6.82 -9.96 -3.36
N ARG A 400 6.84 -8.68 -3.01
CA ARG A 400 5.99 -8.07 -1.97
C ARG A 400 5.56 -6.67 -2.39
N PRO A 401 4.28 -6.47 -2.73
CA PRO A 401 3.77 -5.16 -3.16
C PRO A 401 3.88 -4.12 -2.05
N VAL A 402 4.28 -2.90 -2.41
CA VAL A 402 4.34 -1.75 -1.50
C VAL A 402 3.50 -0.61 -2.07
N GLY A 403 4.13 0.34 -2.73
CA GLY A 403 3.47 1.47 -3.36
C GLY A 403 2.63 1.05 -4.56
N VAL A 404 1.46 1.64 -4.68
CA VAL A 404 0.62 1.56 -5.87
C VAL A 404 0.27 2.97 -6.33
N THR A 405 0.31 3.22 -7.63
CA THR A 405 -0.01 4.52 -8.24
C THR A 405 -0.77 4.29 -9.54
N VAL A 406 -1.78 5.10 -9.79
CA VAL A 406 -2.53 5.06 -11.05
C VAL A 406 -2.03 6.17 -11.96
N ASP A 407 -1.51 5.78 -13.13
CA ASP A 407 -1.17 6.69 -14.22
C ASP A 407 -2.46 7.27 -14.82
N PRO A 408 -2.55 8.58 -15.12
CA PRO A 408 -3.70 9.18 -15.80
C PRO A 408 -4.11 8.49 -17.11
N ARG A 409 -3.18 7.79 -17.78
CA ARG A 409 -3.43 6.99 -18.99
C ARG A 409 -4.05 5.61 -18.72
N GLY A 410 -4.29 5.26 -17.45
CA GLY A 410 -4.95 4.02 -17.04
C GLY A 410 -4.01 2.84 -16.80
N ALA A 411 -2.76 3.09 -16.43
CA ALA A 411 -1.86 2.07 -15.94
C ALA A 411 -1.82 2.05 -14.41
N LEU A 412 -1.84 0.87 -13.80
CA LEU A 412 -1.50 0.68 -12.39
C LEU A 412 -0.01 0.36 -12.30
N ILE A 413 0.72 1.18 -11.56
CA ILE A 413 2.14 1.01 -11.26
C ILE A 413 2.26 0.40 -9.86
N VAL A 414 3.01 -0.69 -9.72
CA VAL A 414 3.19 -1.41 -8.46
C VAL A 414 4.68 -1.53 -8.15
N ALA A 415 5.10 -1.00 -7.01
CA ALA A 415 6.44 -1.22 -6.50
C ALA A 415 6.50 -2.52 -5.68
N ASP A 416 7.53 -3.32 -5.93
CA ASP A 416 7.80 -4.59 -5.25
C ASP A 416 9.18 -4.49 -4.59
N ASP A 417 9.21 -4.45 -3.26
CA ASP A 417 10.44 -4.23 -2.50
C ASP A 417 11.24 -5.51 -2.22
N LEU A 418 10.66 -6.68 -2.48
CA LEU A 418 11.40 -7.94 -2.35
C LEU A 418 12.20 -8.24 -3.62
N SER A 419 11.57 -8.20 -4.78
CA SER A 419 12.26 -8.38 -6.07
C SER A 419 12.91 -7.09 -6.60
N ASN A 420 12.62 -5.95 -5.98
CA ASN A 420 13.08 -4.62 -6.42
C ASN A 420 12.71 -4.34 -7.88
N THR A 421 11.45 -4.61 -8.20
CA THR A 421 10.85 -4.48 -9.53
C THR A 421 9.71 -3.47 -9.49
N ILE A 422 9.59 -2.68 -10.54
CA ILE A 422 8.39 -1.88 -10.80
C ILE A 422 7.57 -2.60 -11.88
N TRP A 423 6.35 -2.95 -11.51
CA TRP A 423 5.38 -3.59 -12.37
C TRP A 423 4.39 -2.57 -12.93
N ARG A 424 3.97 -2.76 -14.18
CA ARG A 424 2.95 -1.95 -14.85
C ARG A 424 1.83 -2.84 -15.34
N VAL A 425 0.60 -2.56 -14.90
CA VAL A 425 -0.63 -3.28 -15.31
C VAL A 425 -1.46 -2.33 -16.16
N VAL A 426 -1.88 -2.79 -17.33
CA VAL A 426 -2.72 -2.01 -18.26
C VAL A 426 -3.89 -2.84 -18.78
N PRO A 427 -5.03 -2.22 -19.09
CA PRO A 427 -6.07 -2.87 -19.89
C PRO A 427 -5.50 -3.29 -21.24
N GLU A 428 -5.85 -4.51 -21.68
CA GLU A 428 -5.59 -4.91 -23.05
C GLU A 428 -6.35 -4.00 -24.00
N ARG A 429 -5.65 -3.40 -24.97
CA ARG A 429 -6.33 -2.67 -26.05
C ARG A 429 -7.20 -3.67 -26.81
N ARG A 430 -8.51 -3.52 -26.77
CA ARG A 430 -9.37 -4.24 -27.72
C ARG A 430 -8.95 -3.78 -29.12
N THR A 431 -8.31 -4.67 -29.87
CA THR A 431 -8.28 -4.49 -31.32
C THR A 431 -9.74 -4.43 -31.76
N PRO A 432 -10.21 -3.37 -32.44
CA PRO A 432 -11.54 -3.39 -33.01
C PRO A 432 -11.66 -4.72 -33.77
N ALA A 433 -12.70 -5.50 -33.49
CA ALA A 433 -12.97 -6.69 -34.30
C ALA A 433 -12.99 -6.20 -35.76
N ALA A 434 -12.11 -6.80 -36.59
CA ALA A 434 -12.15 -6.49 -38.02
C ALA A 434 -13.61 -6.60 -38.42
N GLU A 435 -14.19 -5.52 -38.93
CA GLU A 435 -15.55 -5.54 -39.45
C GLU A 435 -15.65 -6.76 -40.37
N ALA A 436 -16.51 -7.68 -40.01
CA ALA A 436 -16.76 -8.84 -40.87
C ALA A 436 -17.10 -8.26 -42.25
N PRO A 437 -16.43 -8.75 -43.33
CA PRO A 437 -16.68 -8.23 -44.65
C PRO A 437 -18.19 -8.23 -44.91
N THR A 438 -18.74 -7.04 -45.12
CA THR A 438 -20.16 -6.86 -45.48
C THR A 438 -20.41 -7.73 -46.69
N ARG A 439 -21.22 -8.75 -46.50
CA ARG A 439 -21.67 -9.63 -47.61
C ARG A 439 -22.26 -8.72 -48.69
N PRO A 440 -21.78 -8.83 -49.95
CA PRO A 440 -22.40 -8.03 -51.02
C PRO A 440 -23.90 -8.25 -51.05
N ALA A 441 -24.68 -7.20 -51.11
CA ALA A 441 -26.14 -7.28 -51.23
C ALA A 441 -26.48 -8.13 -52.46
N GLU A 442 -27.28 -9.20 -52.28
CA GLU A 442 -27.84 -9.95 -53.38
C GLU A 442 -28.66 -9.02 -54.29
N PRO A 443 -28.48 -9.10 -55.62
CA PRO A 443 -29.25 -8.26 -56.53
C PRO A 443 -30.73 -8.60 -56.42
N THR A 444 -31.55 -7.62 -56.17
CA THR A 444 -33.02 -7.69 -56.15
C THR A 444 -33.53 -8.23 -57.49
N PRO A 445 -34.38 -9.26 -57.54
CA PRO A 445 -34.98 -9.73 -58.80
C PRO A 445 -35.81 -8.63 -59.45
N LYS A 446 -35.50 -8.32 -60.70
CA LYS A 446 -36.32 -7.39 -61.53
C LYS A 446 -37.72 -7.96 -61.67
N GLY A 447 -38.69 -7.21 -61.22
CA GLY A 447 -40.11 -7.58 -61.31
C GLY A 447 -40.56 -7.87 -62.75
N GLY A 448 -41.26 -8.98 -62.86
CA GLY A 448 -41.94 -9.37 -64.11
C GLY A 448 -43.13 -8.45 -64.37
N LEU A 449 -43.32 -8.15 -65.64
CA LEU A 449 -44.40 -7.32 -66.20
C LEU A 449 -45.80 -7.92 -65.85
N PRO A 450 -46.82 -7.07 -65.68
CA PRO A 450 -48.19 -7.55 -65.43
C PRO A 450 -48.81 -8.05 -66.74
N GLY A 451 -49.25 -9.32 -66.73
CA GLY A 451 -49.99 -9.91 -67.79
C GLY A 451 -51.39 -9.32 -67.89
N ALA A 452 -51.78 -9.03 -69.13
CA ALA A 452 -53.07 -8.47 -69.50
C ALA A 452 -54.26 -9.42 -69.19
N SER A 453 -55.30 -8.84 -68.65
CA SER A 453 -56.66 -9.38 -68.54
C SER A 453 -57.31 -9.45 -69.90
N ALA A 454 -57.93 -10.56 -70.25
CA ALA A 454 -58.91 -10.67 -71.30
C ALA A 454 -60.21 -11.32 -70.76
N PRO A 455 -61.35 -10.91 -71.27
CA PRO A 455 -62.66 -11.15 -70.69
C PRO A 455 -63.32 -12.41 -71.14
N TYR A 456 -64.06 -13.03 -70.24
CA TYR A 456 -65.42 -13.60 -70.43
C TYR A 456 -65.93 -14.01 -69.06
#